data_c00f631758d2454deef0de3ed3adb20e
#
_entry.id   c00f631758d2454deef0de3ed3adb20e
#
_cell.length_a   1.000
_cell.length_b   1.000
_cell.length_c   1.000
_cell.angle_alpha   90.00
_cell.angle_beta   90.00
_cell.angle_gamma   90.00
#
_symmetry.space_group_name_H-M   'P 1'
#
loop_
_entity.id
_entity.type
_entity.pdbx_description
1 polymer ?
#
loop_
_entity_poly.entity_id
_entity_poly.type
_entity_poly.pdbx_seq_one_letter_code
_entity_poly.pdbx_strand_id
1 'polypeptide(L)'
;MMKRGTKIQVFLLCLVPFIMVLGNSMLIPVLPKIKKAVGINQFQVGLMITAFSVPAGIVIPFAGILSDQVGRRKVMAPALIVYGVGGILAGVASMILKKPFWGIMAGRIIQGIGAGGTYQLAMAMAGDVFQTQERVLALGLLEASNGLGKVVSPILGAGFALISWYFPFYAYGFLSIPIGLAIFFLIKEKAEFKKQPFQNYIDAVKEIFKNKAAELLSSFFAGMAALFSLFGISSLYSDILEKDFGIFGIKKGLIMAGPVFVMAALSFILGLLLEKTKNKGLKAFVVTGMFFILSGQGLFLLLKGMWLKFASLVLLGAGVGLVMTPVN
;
A
#
# COMPACT_ATOMS: atom_id res chain seq x y z
N MET A 1 -17.93 -7.43 24.41
CA MET A 1 -16.61 -8.09 24.28
C MET A 1 -16.64 -9.07 23.13
N MET A 2 -15.75 -8.95 22.13
CA MET A 2 -15.71 -9.87 20.99
C MET A 2 -15.41 -11.31 21.44
N LYS A 3 -16.11 -12.28 20.84
CA LYS A 3 -15.87 -13.73 21.08
C LYS A 3 -14.45 -14.10 20.60
N ARG A 4 -13.84 -15.13 21.22
CA ARG A 4 -12.46 -15.57 20.89
C ARG A 4 -12.28 -15.88 19.39
N GLY A 5 -13.25 -16.50 18.75
CA GLY A 5 -13.21 -16.78 17.30
C GLY A 5 -13.24 -15.51 16.43
N THR A 6 -14.02 -14.51 16.84
CA THR A 6 -14.09 -13.19 16.18
C THR A 6 -12.74 -12.47 16.25
N LYS A 7 -12.06 -12.52 17.40
CA LYS A 7 -10.72 -11.88 17.57
C LYS A 7 -9.68 -12.49 16.62
N ILE A 8 -9.67 -13.79 16.44
CA ILE A 8 -8.75 -14.48 15.51
C ILE A 8 -9.04 -14.06 14.07
N GLN A 9 -10.31 -13.97 13.68
CA GLN A 9 -10.68 -13.53 12.33
C GLN A 9 -10.25 -12.07 12.07
N VAL A 10 -10.50 -11.16 13.01
CA VAL A 10 -10.05 -9.76 12.90
C VAL A 10 -8.53 -9.68 12.82
N PHE A 11 -7.80 -10.42 13.66
CA PHE A 11 -6.34 -10.44 13.62
C PHE A 11 -5.80 -10.92 12.27
N LEU A 12 -6.33 -12.00 11.72
CA LEU A 12 -5.93 -12.51 10.40
C LEU A 12 -6.23 -11.49 9.29
N LEU A 13 -7.40 -10.84 9.34
CA LEU A 13 -7.74 -9.80 8.38
C LEU A 13 -6.82 -8.58 8.50
N CYS A 14 -6.40 -8.20 9.70
CA CYS A 14 -5.44 -7.11 9.92
C CYS A 14 -4.05 -7.39 9.33
N LEU A 15 -3.64 -8.66 9.27
CA LEU A 15 -2.37 -9.03 8.64
C LEU A 15 -2.36 -8.78 7.13
N VAL A 16 -3.53 -8.77 6.47
CA VAL A 16 -3.63 -8.54 5.01
C VAL A 16 -3.15 -7.13 4.62
N PRO A 17 -3.74 -6.01 5.12
CA PRO A 17 -3.26 -4.68 4.81
C PRO A 17 -1.82 -4.44 5.26
N PHE A 18 -1.39 -5.03 6.39
CA PHE A 18 -0.02 -4.95 6.85
C PHE A 18 0.97 -5.49 5.82
N ILE A 19 0.76 -6.74 5.36
CA ILE A 19 1.64 -7.39 4.37
C ILE A 19 1.58 -6.69 3.02
N MET A 20 0.42 -6.25 2.60
CA MET A 20 0.25 -5.56 1.32
C MET A 20 1.13 -4.32 1.22
N VAL A 21 1.22 -3.56 2.30
CA VAL A 21 2.08 -2.37 2.37
C VAL A 21 3.56 -2.74 2.34
N LEU A 22 3.96 -3.87 2.92
CA LEU A 22 5.35 -4.33 2.91
C LEU A 22 5.89 -4.44 1.48
N GLY A 23 5.09 -4.91 0.53
CA GLY A 23 5.52 -5.19 -0.85
C GLY A 23 6.07 -4.00 -1.63
N ASN A 24 5.65 -2.79 -1.34
CA ASN A 24 6.18 -1.58 -1.96
C ASN A 24 7.02 -0.75 -1.01
N SER A 25 6.52 -0.45 0.17
CA SER A 25 7.16 0.48 1.09
C SER A 25 8.49 -0.04 1.63
N MET A 26 8.63 -1.37 1.78
CA MET A 26 9.88 -2.01 2.22
C MET A 26 11.00 -1.86 1.18
N LEU A 27 10.67 -1.78 -0.11
CA LEU A 27 11.68 -1.66 -1.17
C LEU A 27 12.27 -0.25 -1.27
N ILE A 28 11.53 0.80 -0.90
CA ILE A 28 11.96 2.19 -1.09
C ILE A 28 13.37 2.46 -0.53
N PRO A 29 13.69 2.15 0.74
CA PRO A 29 15.03 2.37 1.28
C PRO A 29 16.09 1.44 0.67
N VAL A 30 15.67 0.40 -0.06
CA VAL A 30 16.56 -0.61 -0.66
C VAL A 30 16.84 -0.32 -2.14
N LEU A 31 16.02 0.50 -2.79
CA LEU A 31 16.13 0.81 -4.22
C LEU A 31 17.55 1.23 -4.66
N PRO A 32 18.31 2.06 -3.91
CA PRO A 32 19.68 2.40 -4.28
C PRO A 32 20.60 1.18 -4.34
N LYS A 33 20.46 0.25 -3.36
CA LYS A 33 21.23 -0.99 -3.35
C LYS A 33 20.86 -1.91 -4.51
N ILE A 34 19.56 -2.04 -4.80
CA ILE A 34 19.05 -2.81 -5.95
C ILE A 34 19.62 -2.22 -7.24
N LYS A 35 19.53 -0.90 -7.41
CA LYS A 35 20.04 -0.19 -8.58
C LYS A 35 21.53 -0.50 -8.83
N LYS A 36 22.34 -0.42 -7.78
CA LYS A 36 23.78 -0.72 -7.87
C LYS A 36 24.05 -2.20 -8.14
N ALA A 37 23.36 -3.10 -7.44
CA ALA A 37 23.60 -4.55 -7.53
C ALA A 37 23.15 -5.14 -8.88
N VAL A 38 22.04 -4.63 -9.45
CA VAL A 38 21.49 -5.11 -10.72
C VAL A 38 22.07 -4.35 -11.92
N GLY A 39 22.71 -3.20 -11.69
CA GLY A 39 23.28 -2.36 -12.75
C GLY A 39 22.24 -1.66 -13.61
N ILE A 40 21.12 -1.21 -13.00
CA ILE A 40 19.99 -0.58 -13.68
C ILE A 40 19.96 0.94 -13.48
N ASN A 41 19.31 1.63 -14.42
CA ASN A 41 19.13 3.09 -14.33
C ASN A 41 17.91 3.48 -13.50
N GLN A 42 17.72 4.79 -13.28
CA GLN A 42 16.61 5.31 -12.45
C GLN A 42 15.22 5.02 -13.04
N PHE A 43 15.09 5.03 -14.37
CA PHE A 43 13.86 4.68 -15.05
C PHE A 43 13.48 3.21 -14.79
N GLN A 44 14.44 2.31 -14.87
CA GLN A 44 14.23 0.87 -14.60
C GLN A 44 13.85 0.61 -13.13
N VAL A 45 14.40 1.39 -12.19
CA VAL A 45 13.95 1.37 -10.78
C VAL A 45 12.47 1.75 -10.68
N GLY A 46 12.05 2.81 -11.37
CA GLY A 46 10.63 3.20 -11.46
C GLY A 46 9.75 2.10 -12.04
N LEU A 47 10.22 1.43 -13.11
CA LEU A 47 9.51 0.30 -13.71
C LEU A 47 9.28 -0.85 -12.74
N MET A 48 10.20 -1.15 -11.82
CA MET A 48 10.02 -2.20 -10.80
C MET A 48 8.84 -1.89 -9.87
N ILE A 49 8.62 -0.62 -9.51
CA ILE A 49 7.47 -0.20 -8.71
C ILE A 49 6.19 -0.28 -9.54
N THR A 50 6.25 0.20 -10.79
CA THR A 50 5.12 0.20 -11.72
C THR A 50 4.67 -1.20 -12.08
N ALA A 51 5.62 -2.14 -12.26
CA ALA A 51 5.35 -3.55 -12.56
C ALA A 51 4.52 -4.27 -11.47
N PHE A 52 4.53 -3.76 -10.25
CA PHE A 52 3.63 -4.21 -9.19
C PHE A 52 2.29 -3.44 -9.22
N SER A 53 2.36 -2.13 -9.30
CA SER A 53 1.20 -1.26 -9.06
C SER A 53 0.17 -1.31 -10.21
N VAL A 54 0.63 -1.40 -11.46
CA VAL A 54 -0.27 -1.44 -12.63
C VAL A 54 -1.09 -2.73 -12.68
N PRO A 55 -0.50 -3.94 -12.59
CA PRO A 55 -1.28 -5.17 -12.53
C PRO A 55 -2.23 -5.21 -11.32
N ALA A 56 -1.80 -4.71 -10.15
CA ALA A 56 -2.66 -4.62 -8.97
C ALA A 56 -3.90 -3.76 -9.26
N GLY A 57 -3.70 -2.56 -9.83
CA GLY A 57 -4.81 -1.66 -10.17
C GLY A 57 -5.78 -2.26 -11.18
N ILE A 58 -5.28 -2.98 -12.18
CA ILE A 58 -6.11 -3.66 -13.18
C ILE A 58 -6.93 -4.79 -12.53
N VAL A 59 -6.33 -5.58 -11.64
CA VAL A 59 -6.98 -6.77 -11.05
C VAL A 59 -8.02 -6.39 -9.99
N ILE A 60 -7.88 -5.26 -9.27
CA ILE A 60 -8.79 -4.85 -8.18
C ILE A 60 -10.27 -4.96 -8.57
N PRO A 61 -10.78 -4.33 -9.66
CA PRO A 61 -12.20 -4.39 -10.00
C PRO A 61 -12.65 -5.82 -10.34
N PHE A 62 -11.82 -6.59 -11.05
CA PHE A 62 -12.16 -7.98 -11.39
C PHE A 62 -12.20 -8.89 -10.17
N ALA A 63 -11.23 -8.74 -9.25
CA ALA A 63 -11.21 -9.47 -7.99
C ALA A 63 -12.43 -9.12 -7.11
N GLY A 64 -12.86 -7.86 -7.10
CA GLY A 64 -14.07 -7.42 -6.43
C GLY A 64 -15.30 -8.17 -6.96
N ILE A 65 -15.55 -8.08 -8.25
CA ILE A 65 -16.70 -8.75 -8.91
C ILE A 65 -16.67 -10.27 -8.70
N LEU A 66 -15.50 -10.89 -8.90
CA LEU A 66 -15.34 -12.34 -8.69
C LEU A 66 -15.63 -12.73 -7.25
N SER A 67 -15.18 -11.92 -6.27
CA SER A 67 -15.37 -12.20 -4.85
C SER A 67 -16.83 -12.09 -4.41
N ASP A 68 -17.63 -11.25 -5.04
CA ASP A 68 -19.07 -11.15 -4.80
C ASP A 68 -19.82 -12.39 -5.29
N GLN A 69 -19.30 -13.09 -6.30
CA GLN A 69 -19.91 -14.29 -6.89
C GLN A 69 -19.51 -15.59 -6.20
N VAL A 70 -18.21 -15.74 -5.87
CA VAL A 70 -17.66 -17.00 -5.35
C VAL A 70 -17.30 -16.98 -3.87
N GLY A 71 -17.27 -15.78 -3.28
CA GLY A 71 -16.90 -15.55 -1.89
C GLY A 71 -15.57 -14.82 -1.73
N ARG A 72 -15.54 -13.89 -0.77
CA ARG A 72 -14.37 -13.05 -0.49
C ARG A 72 -13.14 -13.87 -0.14
N ARG A 73 -13.31 -14.87 0.74
CA ARG A 73 -12.27 -15.78 1.19
C ARG A 73 -11.63 -16.56 0.04
N LYS A 74 -12.47 -17.06 -0.86
CA LYS A 74 -12.03 -17.90 -1.99
C LYS A 74 -11.22 -17.15 -3.04
N VAL A 75 -11.33 -15.82 -3.07
CA VAL A 75 -10.54 -14.96 -3.94
C VAL A 75 -9.32 -14.40 -3.19
N MET A 76 -9.51 -13.88 -1.97
CA MET A 76 -8.46 -13.24 -1.19
C MET A 76 -7.33 -14.20 -0.79
N ALA A 77 -7.65 -15.40 -0.36
CA ALA A 77 -6.64 -16.36 0.09
C ALA A 77 -5.70 -16.83 -1.04
N PRO A 78 -6.19 -17.27 -2.21
CA PRO A 78 -5.31 -17.55 -3.36
C PRO A 78 -4.55 -16.31 -3.83
N ALA A 79 -5.17 -15.11 -3.79
CA ALA A 79 -4.51 -13.87 -4.17
C ALA A 79 -3.29 -13.57 -3.29
N LEU A 80 -3.38 -13.80 -1.97
CA LEU A 80 -2.25 -13.69 -1.04
C LEU A 80 -1.14 -14.71 -1.35
N ILE A 81 -1.50 -15.92 -1.75
CA ILE A 81 -0.54 -16.95 -2.16
C ILE A 81 0.17 -16.51 -3.45
N VAL A 82 -0.57 -16.04 -4.45
CA VAL A 82 0.00 -15.51 -5.70
C VAL A 82 0.93 -14.31 -5.42
N TYR A 83 0.51 -13.41 -4.52
CA TYR A 83 1.34 -12.30 -4.05
C TYR A 83 2.67 -12.80 -3.46
N GLY A 84 2.62 -13.83 -2.60
CA GLY A 84 3.80 -14.42 -1.98
C GLY A 84 4.71 -15.11 -2.98
N VAL A 85 4.12 -15.90 -3.89
CA VAL A 85 4.86 -16.59 -4.96
C VAL A 85 5.59 -15.58 -5.84
N GLY A 86 4.91 -14.49 -6.23
CA GLY A 86 5.55 -13.41 -7.00
C GLY A 86 6.77 -12.81 -6.28
N GLY A 87 6.66 -12.60 -4.96
CA GLY A 87 7.78 -12.14 -4.13
C GLY A 87 8.93 -13.14 -4.11
N ILE A 88 8.66 -14.41 -3.85
CA ILE A 88 9.67 -15.47 -3.84
C ILE A 88 10.35 -15.59 -5.21
N LEU A 89 9.59 -15.54 -6.31
CA LEU A 89 10.14 -15.58 -7.67
C LEU A 89 11.09 -14.40 -7.94
N ALA A 90 10.73 -13.18 -7.51
CA ALA A 90 11.62 -12.02 -7.61
C ALA A 90 12.91 -12.23 -6.78
N GLY A 91 12.80 -12.78 -5.59
CA GLY A 91 13.94 -13.12 -4.73
C GLY A 91 14.85 -14.19 -5.36
N VAL A 92 14.27 -15.27 -5.85
CA VAL A 92 15.00 -16.36 -6.53
C VAL A 92 15.70 -15.84 -7.79
N ALA A 93 15.00 -15.08 -8.62
CA ALA A 93 15.60 -14.46 -9.80
C ALA A 93 16.79 -13.57 -9.44
N SER A 94 16.66 -12.81 -8.33
CA SER A 94 17.75 -11.94 -7.81
C SER A 94 18.98 -12.71 -7.35
N MET A 95 18.79 -13.92 -6.87
CA MET A 95 19.88 -14.77 -6.34
C MET A 95 20.60 -15.56 -7.44
N ILE A 96 19.85 -16.07 -8.43
CA ILE A 96 20.36 -17.06 -9.39
C ILE A 96 20.79 -16.42 -10.72
N LEU A 97 20.10 -15.36 -11.16
CA LEU A 97 20.33 -14.79 -12.48
C LEU A 97 21.47 -13.77 -12.49
N LYS A 98 22.39 -13.87 -13.45
CA LYS A 98 23.44 -12.87 -13.68
C LYS A 98 22.88 -11.48 -14.06
N LYS A 99 21.73 -11.43 -14.74
CA LYS A 99 20.98 -10.22 -15.10
C LYS A 99 19.53 -10.32 -14.59
N PRO A 100 19.29 -10.07 -13.30
CA PRO A 100 18.03 -10.43 -12.66
C PRO A 100 16.86 -9.48 -12.99
N PHE A 101 17.07 -8.36 -13.66
CA PHE A 101 16.06 -7.32 -13.87
C PHE A 101 14.75 -7.87 -14.41
N TRP A 102 14.76 -8.63 -15.48
CA TRP A 102 13.52 -9.16 -16.07
C TRP A 102 12.85 -10.24 -15.20
N GLY A 103 13.64 -11.03 -14.49
CA GLY A 103 13.10 -11.99 -13.53
C GLY A 103 12.43 -11.29 -12.33
N ILE A 104 13.02 -10.21 -11.83
CA ILE A 104 12.40 -9.37 -10.80
C ILE A 104 11.10 -8.75 -11.34
N MET A 105 11.12 -8.22 -12.57
CA MET A 105 9.92 -7.65 -13.21
C MET A 105 8.79 -8.67 -13.30
N ALA A 106 9.06 -9.89 -13.75
CA ALA A 106 8.07 -10.97 -13.82
C ALA A 106 7.50 -11.30 -12.44
N GLY A 107 8.36 -11.45 -11.42
CA GLY A 107 7.93 -11.65 -10.05
C GLY A 107 7.07 -10.50 -9.52
N ARG A 108 7.42 -9.24 -9.84
CA ARG A 108 6.64 -8.05 -9.45
C ARG A 108 5.27 -8.00 -10.13
N ILE A 109 5.17 -8.39 -11.40
CA ILE A 109 3.88 -8.48 -12.10
C ILE A 109 2.98 -9.52 -11.45
N ILE A 110 3.50 -10.72 -11.18
CA ILE A 110 2.76 -11.79 -10.49
C ILE A 110 2.34 -11.34 -9.10
N GLN A 111 3.22 -10.69 -8.36
CA GLN A 111 2.94 -10.12 -7.05
C GLN A 111 1.83 -9.06 -7.12
N GLY A 112 1.86 -8.19 -8.14
CA GLY A 112 0.83 -7.19 -8.39
C GLY A 112 -0.54 -7.81 -8.68
N ILE A 113 -0.59 -8.87 -9.49
CA ILE A 113 -1.84 -9.62 -9.74
C ILE A 113 -2.42 -10.13 -8.42
N GLY A 114 -1.60 -10.75 -7.57
CA GLY A 114 -2.02 -11.19 -6.25
C GLY A 114 -2.49 -10.03 -5.38
N ALA A 115 -1.80 -8.91 -5.42
CA ALA A 115 -2.13 -7.72 -4.64
C ALA A 115 -3.54 -7.20 -4.90
N GLY A 116 -4.00 -7.20 -6.15
CA GLY A 116 -5.32 -6.72 -6.54
C GLY A 116 -6.49 -7.45 -5.87
N GLY A 117 -6.29 -8.69 -5.42
CA GLY A 117 -7.31 -9.50 -4.74
C GLY A 117 -7.18 -9.56 -3.21
N THR A 118 -6.61 -8.57 -2.55
CA THR A 118 -6.26 -8.69 -1.12
C THR A 118 -6.86 -7.60 -0.24
N TYR A 119 -6.27 -6.42 -0.14
CA TYR A 119 -6.64 -5.40 0.84
C TYR A 119 -8.11 -4.97 0.77
N GLN A 120 -8.60 -4.65 -0.43
CA GLN A 120 -10.00 -4.25 -0.63
C GLN A 120 -10.97 -5.35 -0.25
N LEU A 121 -10.60 -6.61 -0.54
CA LEU A 121 -11.42 -7.76 -0.15
C LEU A 121 -11.37 -8.01 1.36
N ALA A 122 -10.26 -7.74 2.05
CA ALA A 122 -10.19 -7.81 3.50
C ALA A 122 -11.12 -6.78 4.15
N MET A 123 -11.15 -5.54 3.64
CA MET A 123 -12.07 -4.49 4.09
C MET A 123 -13.53 -4.88 3.84
N ALA A 124 -13.85 -5.35 2.63
CA ALA A 124 -15.19 -5.80 2.29
C ALA A 124 -15.62 -7.00 3.16
N MET A 125 -14.75 -8.00 3.35
CA MET A 125 -15.01 -9.14 4.23
C MET A 125 -15.26 -8.72 5.67
N ALA A 126 -14.49 -7.76 6.21
CA ALA A 126 -14.76 -7.22 7.54
C ALA A 126 -16.14 -6.56 7.61
N GLY A 127 -16.56 -5.88 6.54
CA GLY A 127 -17.89 -5.30 6.41
C GLY A 127 -19.03 -6.35 6.38
N ASP A 128 -18.77 -7.52 5.77
CA ASP A 128 -19.77 -8.58 5.59
C ASP A 128 -19.87 -9.52 6.81
N VAL A 129 -18.74 -9.81 7.46
CA VAL A 129 -18.67 -10.79 8.58
C VAL A 129 -19.07 -10.18 9.90
N PHE A 130 -18.73 -8.92 10.16
CA PHE A 130 -19.00 -8.24 11.42
C PHE A 130 -20.19 -7.31 11.32
N GLN A 131 -20.93 -7.16 12.44
CA GLN A 131 -22.12 -6.31 12.50
C GLN A 131 -21.92 -5.16 13.50
N THR A 132 -22.62 -4.06 13.28
CA THR A 132 -22.71 -2.90 14.19
C THR A 132 -21.35 -2.42 14.70
N GLN A 133 -21.15 -2.36 16.01
CA GLN A 133 -19.90 -1.87 16.63
C GLN A 133 -18.68 -2.76 16.36
N GLU A 134 -18.86 -4.09 16.21
CA GLU A 134 -17.75 -4.99 15.85
C GLU A 134 -17.21 -4.68 14.44
N ARG A 135 -18.10 -4.30 13.51
CA ARG A 135 -17.72 -3.89 12.15
C ARG A 135 -16.86 -2.63 12.15
N VAL A 136 -17.29 -1.59 12.86
CA VAL A 136 -16.54 -0.33 12.98
C VAL A 136 -15.16 -0.58 13.58
N LEU A 137 -15.10 -1.38 14.65
CA LEU A 137 -13.83 -1.73 15.29
C LEU A 137 -12.92 -2.54 14.34
N ALA A 138 -13.46 -3.53 13.63
CA ALA A 138 -12.69 -4.35 12.71
C ALA A 138 -12.10 -3.50 11.56
N LEU A 139 -12.91 -2.65 10.93
CA LEU A 139 -12.46 -1.75 9.87
C LEU A 139 -11.38 -0.77 10.38
N GLY A 140 -11.58 -0.18 11.57
CA GLY A 140 -10.60 0.69 12.21
C GLY A 140 -9.27 -0.03 12.50
N LEU A 141 -9.31 -1.29 12.94
CA LEU A 141 -8.11 -2.09 13.17
C LEU A 141 -7.39 -2.46 11.86
N LEU A 142 -8.12 -2.74 10.78
CA LEU A 142 -7.52 -2.98 9.46
C LEU A 142 -6.78 -1.73 8.97
N GLU A 143 -7.39 -0.54 9.09
CA GLU A 143 -6.74 0.73 8.73
C GLU A 143 -5.54 1.05 9.62
N ALA A 144 -5.65 0.83 10.92
CA ALA A 144 -4.52 0.98 11.84
C ALA A 144 -3.36 0.05 11.47
N SER A 145 -3.66 -1.19 11.06
CA SER A 145 -2.68 -2.18 10.61
C SER A 145 -2.00 -1.74 9.30
N ASN A 146 -2.76 -1.18 8.35
CA ASN A 146 -2.23 -0.55 7.13
C ASN A 146 -1.27 0.60 7.48
N GLY A 147 -1.71 1.51 8.36
CA GLY A 147 -0.87 2.63 8.84
C GLY A 147 0.41 2.16 9.51
N LEU A 148 0.32 1.18 10.41
CA LEU A 148 1.47 0.56 11.08
C LEU A 148 2.42 -0.07 10.05
N GLY A 149 1.88 -0.80 9.07
CA GLY A 149 2.66 -1.38 7.98
C GLY A 149 3.46 -0.33 7.22
N LYS A 150 2.85 0.82 6.89
CA LYS A 150 3.54 1.94 6.20
C LYS A 150 4.73 2.47 7.00
N VAL A 151 4.60 2.59 8.32
CA VAL A 151 5.67 3.10 9.20
C VAL A 151 6.79 2.07 9.40
N VAL A 152 6.42 0.82 9.61
CA VAL A 152 7.38 -0.25 9.93
C VAL A 152 8.11 -0.76 8.68
N SER A 153 7.47 -0.73 7.51
CA SER A 153 8.04 -1.25 6.26
C SER A 153 9.42 -0.68 5.88
N PRO A 154 9.66 0.64 5.89
CA PRO A 154 10.98 1.17 5.54
C PRO A 154 12.07 0.71 6.51
N ILE A 155 11.73 0.54 7.79
CA ILE A 155 12.65 0.08 8.83
C ILE A 155 13.02 -1.38 8.58
N LEU A 156 12.02 -2.25 8.37
CA LEU A 156 12.23 -3.65 8.05
C LEU A 156 13.00 -3.82 6.73
N GLY A 157 12.64 -3.06 5.70
CA GLY A 157 13.33 -3.11 4.41
C GLY A 157 14.80 -2.77 4.52
N ALA A 158 15.12 -1.69 5.22
CA ALA A 158 16.50 -1.28 5.46
C ALA A 158 17.27 -2.31 6.33
N GLY A 159 16.60 -2.92 7.32
CA GLY A 159 17.16 -3.98 8.16
C GLY A 159 17.45 -5.25 7.35
N PHE A 160 16.50 -5.75 6.59
CA PHE A 160 16.68 -6.91 5.72
C PHE A 160 17.74 -6.69 4.63
N ALA A 161 17.87 -5.48 4.13
CA ALA A 161 18.93 -5.13 3.18
C ALA A 161 20.34 -5.14 3.79
N LEU A 162 20.51 -5.25 5.11
CA LEU A 162 21.80 -5.52 5.74
C LEU A 162 22.24 -6.98 5.51
N ILE A 163 21.27 -7.90 5.42
CA ILE A 163 21.54 -9.32 5.12
C ILE A 163 21.84 -9.46 3.63
N SER A 164 20.88 -9.05 2.79
CA SER A 164 21.05 -8.97 1.34
C SER A 164 20.01 -8.02 0.73
N TRP A 165 20.37 -7.35 -0.38
CA TRP A 165 19.49 -6.44 -1.10
C TRP A 165 18.23 -7.11 -1.64
N TYR A 166 18.22 -8.42 -1.86
CA TYR A 166 17.07 -9.19 -2.34
C TYR A 166 16.24 -9.82 -1.20
N PHE A 167 16.71 -9.79 0.04
CA PHE A 167 16.03 -10.42 1.17
C PHE A 167 14.62 -9.87 1.43
N PRO A 168 14.33 -8.57 1.22
CA PRO A 168 12.96 -8.06 1.32
C PRO A 168 11.94 -8.80 0.43
N PHE A 169 12.34 -9.27 -0.77
CA PHE A 169 11.47 -10.05 -1.64
C PHE A 169 11.03 -11.37 -1.00
N TYR A 170 11.93 -12.06 -0.33
CA TYR A 170 11.60 -13.27 0.41
C TYR A 170 10.76 -13.00 1.65
N ALA A 171 11.06 -11.92 2.39
CA ALA A 171 10.42 -11.62 3.66
C ALA A 171 8.90 -11.52 3.52
N TYR A 172 8.39 -10.66 2.63
CA TYR A 172 6.94 -10.57 2.42
C TYR A 172 6.38 -11.76 1.63
N GLY A 173 7.19 -12.39 0.79
CA GLY A 173 6.80 -13.61 0.09
C GLY A 173 6.46 -14.74 1.07
N PHE A 174 7.38 -15.05 2.00
CA PHE A 174 7.16 -16.09 3.00
C PHE A 174 6.12 -15.74 4.04
N LEU A 175 5.91 -14.47 4.36
CA LEU A 175 4.87 -14.06 5.31
C LEU A 175 3.45 -14.20 4.73
N SER A 176 3.26 -13.86 3.45
CA SER A 176 1.92 -13.82 2.84
C SER A 176 1.32 -15.21 2.60
N ILE A 177 2.13 -16.22 2.26
CA ILE A 177 1.63 -17.56 1.96
C ILE A 177 0.97 -18.23 3.18
N PRO A 178 1.63 -18.30 4.37
CA PRO A 178 0.99 -18.84 5.56
C PRO A 178 -0.29 -18.11 5.97
N ILE A 179 -0.31 -16.78 5.77
CA ILE A 179 -1.49 -15.97 6.09
C ILE A 179 -2.61 -16.25 5.09
N GLY A 180 -2.30 -16.37 3.80
CA GLY A 180 -3.28 -16.81 2.81
C GLY A 180 -3.90 -18.16 3.15
N LEU A 181 -3.08 -19.13 3.53
CA LEU A 181 -3.54 -20.44 4.00
C LEU A 181 -4.37 -20.34 5.28
N ALA A 182 -3.92 -19.56 6.27
CA ALA A 182 -4.66 -19.35 7.51
C ALA A 182 -6.03 -18.71 7.25
N ILE A 183 -6.12 -17.72 6.37
CA ILE A 183 -7.38 -17.12 5.96
C ILE A 183 -8.28 -18.15 5.30
N PHE A 184 -7.73 -18.97 4.41
CA PHE A 184 -8.51 -20.00 3.70
C PHE A 184 -9.14 -21.02 4.65
N PHE A 185 -8.42 -21.45 5.67
CA PHE A 185 -8.91 -22.50 6.58
C PHE A 185 -9.63 -21.97 7.82
N LEU A 186 -9.22 -20.82 8.36
CA LEU A 186 -9.69 -20.35 9.66
C LEU A 186 -10.81 -19.30 9.59
N ILE A 187 -10.93 -18.55 8.49
CA ILE A 187 -12.01 -17.59 8.36
C ILE A 187 -13.27 -18.27 7.87
N LYS A 188 -14.33 -18.15 8.64
CA LYS A 188 -15.66 -18.63 8.27
C LYS A 188 -16.45 -17.49 7.64
N GLU A 189 -16.74 -17.61 6.37
CA GLU A 189 -17.59 -16.69 5.62
C GLU A 189 -19.04 -17.17 5.68
N LYS A 190 -19.97 -16.34 6.15
CA LYS A 190 -21.39 -16.62 6.08
C LYS A 190 -21.84 -16.33 4.66
N ALA A 191 -22.05 -17.39 3.88
CA ALA A 191 -22.31 -17.26 2.47
C ALA A 191 -23.80 -17.04 2.17
N GLU A 192 -24.21 -15.80 2.01
CA GLU A 192 -25.27 -15.45 1.09
C GLU A 192 -24.68 -14.68 -0.09
N PHE A 193 -24.15 -15.42 -1.08
CA PHE A 193 -23.61 -14.78 -2.29
C PHE A 193 -24.77 -14.45 -3.20
N LYS A 194 -25.10 -13.16 -3.34
CA LYS A 194 -26.03 -12.70 -4.36
C LYS A 194 -25.26 -12.65 -5.68
N LYS A 195 -25.41 -13.72 -6.49
CA LYS A 195 -24.94 -13.71 -7.87
C LYS A 195 -25.63 -12.61 -8.64
N GLN A 196 -24.94 -11.49 -8.82
CA GLN A 196 -25.43 -10.42 -9.69
C GLN A 196 -24.85 -10.62 -11.11
N PRO A 197 -25.63 -10.42 -12.17
CA PRO A 197 -25.13 -10.42 -13.53
C PRO A 197 -24.02 -9.37 -13.69
N PHE A 198 -22.98 -9.69 -14.45
CA PHE A 198 -21.88 -8.75 -14.74
C PHE A 198 -22.37 -7.42 -15.32
N GLN A 199 -23.48 -7.48 -16.07
CA GLN A 199 -24.12 -6.30 -16.65
C GLN A 199 -24.52 -5.27 -15.59
N ASN A 200 -25.01 -5.70 -14.44
CA ASN A 200 -25.41 -4.80 -13.34
C ASN A 200 -24.22 -3.99 -12.80
N TYR A 201 -23.02 -4.58 -12.75
CA TYR A 201 -21.79 -3.85 -12.37
C TYR A 201 -21.41 -2.81 -13.41
N ILE A 202 -21.50 -3.15 -14.71
CA ILE A 202 -21.23 -2.21 -15.80
C ILE A 202 -22.20 -1.04 -15.74
N ASP A 203 -23.47 -1.32 -15.53
CA ASP A 203 -24.52 -0.30 -15.52
C ASP A 203 -24.39 0.62 -14.28
N ALA A 204 -24.05 0.07 -13.10
CA ALA A 204 -23.74 0.84 -11.92
C ALA A 204 -22.52 1.76 -12.14
N VAL A 205 -21.45 1.25 -12.75
CA VAL A 205 -20.25 2.04 -13.07
C VAL A 205 -20.61 3.16 -14.06
N LYS A 206 -21.38 2.87 -15.12
CA LYS A 206 -21.83 3.88 -16.08
C LYS A 206 -22.66 4.96 -15.42
N GLU A 207 -23.56 4.59 -14.51
CA GLU A 207 -24.41 5.54 -13.76
C GLU A 207 -23.55 6.46 -12.88
N ILE A 208 -22.56 5.92 -12.15
CA ILE A 208 -21.62 6.70 -11.34
C ILE A 208 -20.85 7.69 -12.23
N PHE A 209 -20.31 7.24 -13.35
CA PHE A 209 -19.58 8.11 -14.27
C PHE A 209 -20.49 9.16 -14.92
N LYS A 210 -21.75 8.85 -15.20
CA LYS A 210 -22.73 9.82 -15.75
C LYS A 210 -23.03 10.93 -14.74
N ASN A 211 -23.18 10.59 -13.46
CA ASN A 211 -23.67 11.51 -12.44
C ASN A 211 -22.55 12.21 -11.63
N LYS A 212 -21.38 11.57 -11.46
CA LYS A 212 -20.30 12.02 -10.55
C LYS A 212 -18.90 11.93 -11.16
N ALA A 213 -18.78 11.94 -12.50
CA ALA A 213 -17.48 11.77 -13.16
C ALA A 213 -16.44 12.81 -12.73
N ALA A 214 -16.81 14.08 -12.66
CA ALA A 214 -15.87 15.15 -12.30
C ALA A 214 -15.35 15.01 -10.86
N GLU A 215 -16.22 14.65 -9.92
CA GLU A 215 -15.85 14.43 -8.51
C GLU A 215 -14.94 13.19 -8.39
N LEU A 216 -15.30 12.10 -9.06
CA LEU A 216 -14.55 10.85 -9.03
C LEU A 216 -13.17 11.01 -9.67
N LEU A 217 -13.11 11.60 -10.87
CA LEU A 217 -11.85 11.82 -11.57
C LEU A 217 -10.94 12.79 -10.82
N SER A 218 -11.47 13.89 -10.28
CA SER A 218 -10.67 14.83 -9.47
C SER A 218 -10.10 14.16 -8.22
N SER A 219 -10.87 13.30 -7.55
CA SER A 219 -10.39 12.51 -6.40
C SER A 219 -9.30 11.52 -6.80
N PHE A 220 -9.47 10.81 -7.91
CA PHE A 220 -8.44 9.90 -8.42
C PHE A 220 -7.15 10.64 -8.78
N PHE A 221 -7.24 11.76 -9.49
CA PHE A 221 -6.05 12.56 -9.84
C PHE A 221 -5.37 13.13 -8.60
N ALA A 222 -6.10 13.61 -7.62
CA ALA A 222 -5.55 14.12 -6.37
C ALA A 222 -4.81 13.00 -5.59
N GLY A 223 -5.43 11.83 -5.44
CA GLY A 223 -4.82 10.67 -4.79
C GLY A 223 -3.58 10.17 -5.55
N MET A 224 -3.66 10.09 -6.89
CA MET A 224 -2.53 9.69 -7.73
C MET A 224 -1.36 10.66 -7.61
N ALA A 225 -1.60 11.97 -7.70
CA ALA A 225 -0.58 13.00 -7.54
C ALA A 225 0.07 12.96 -6.15
N ALA A 226 -0.73 12.77 -5.10
CA ALA A 226 -0.26 12.66 -3.73
C ALA A 226 0.69 11.46 -3.53
N LEU A 227 0.28 10.28 -3.96
CA LEU A 227 1.10 9.06 -3.82
C LEU A 227 2.33 9.09 -4.72
N PHE A 228 2.20 9.57 -5.96
CA PHE A 228 3.33 9.75 -6.87
C PHE A 228 4.39 10.66 -6.26
N SER A 229 3.96 11.79 -5.69
CA SER A 229 4.84 12.74 -5.01
C SER A 229 5.56 12.10 -3.83
N LEU A 230 4.83 11.41 -2.95
CA LEU A 230 5.40 10.78 -1.76
C LEU A 230 6.44 9.72 -2.14
N PHE A 231 6.07 8.78 -2.99
CA PHE A 231 6.98 7.68 -3.36
C PHE A 231 8.14 8.15 -4.23
N GLY A 232 7.91 9.06 -5.17
CA GLY A 232 8.95 9.62 -6.04
C GLY A 232 10.02 10.37 -5.25
N ILE A 233 9.61 11.34 -4.42
CA ILE A 233 10.56 12.13 -3.61
C ILE A 233 11.21 11.26 -2.53
N SER A 234 10.48 10.31 -1.93
CA SER A 234 11.09 9.36 -0.98
C SER A 234 12.17 8.50 -1.63
N SER A 235 11.97 8.05 -2.87
CA SER A 235 12.98 7.31 -3.62
C SER A 235 14.24 8.13 -3.87
N LEU A 236 14.07 9.40 -4.30
CA LEU A 236 15.19 10.33 -4.48
C LEU A 236 15.93 10.60 -3.16
N TYR A 237 15.20 10.82 -2.09
CA TYR A 237 15.79 11.07 -0.78
C TYR A 237 16.55 9.86 -0.25
N SER A 238 16.06 8.65 -0.51
CA SER A 238 16.77 7.41 -0.21
C SER A 238 18.14 7.33 -0.89
N ASP A 239 18.24 7.77 -2.16
CA ASP A 239 19.50 7.87 -2.91
C ASP A 239 20.44 8.94 -2.29
N ILE A 240 19.91 10.11 -1.96
CA ILE A 240 20.63 11.23 -1.35
C ILE A 240 21.21 10.83 0.02
N LEU A 241 20.41 10.16 0.86
CA LEU A 241 20.88 9.68 2.17
C LEU A 241 22.10 8.75 2.05
N GLU A 242 22.13 7.89 1.04
CA GLU A 242 23.28 7.00 0.82
C GLU A 242 24.49 7.72 0.23
N LYS A 243 24.29 8.51 -0.84
CA LYS A 243 25.37 9.08 -1.63
C LYS A 243 26.01 10.30 -0.98
N ASP A 244 25.18 11.21 -0.46
CA ASP A 244 25.64 12.52 0.02
C ASP A 244 25.91 12.50 1.53
N PHE A 245 25.19 11.65 2.28
CA PHE A 245 25.27 11.64 3.75
C PHE A 245 25.81 10.32 4.33
N GLY A 246 26.05 9.29 3.52
CA GLY A 246 26.58 8.01 3.97
C GLY A 246 25.68 7.26 4.97
N ILE A 247 24.36 7.49 4.92
CA ILE A 247 23.40 6.89 5.86
C ILE A 247 22.82 5.62 5.26
N PHE A 248 23.05 4.50 5.95
CA PHE A 248 22.66 3.16 5.53
C PHE A 248 21.88 2.42 6.61
N GLY A 249 21.29 1.28 6.22
CA GLY A 249 20.67 0.32 7.14
C GLY A 249 19.50 0.91 7.93
N ILE A 250 19.35 0.48 9.18
CA ILE A 250 18.22 0.82 10.05
C ILE A 250 18.06 2.34 10.24
N LYS A 251 19.17 3.08 10.39
CA LYS A 251 19.13 4.55 10.52
C LYS A 251 18.42 5.20 9.33
N LYS A 252 18.72 4.74 8.11
CA LYS A 252 18.03 5.20 6.90
C LYS A 252 16.54 4.84 6.93
N GLY A 253 16.22 3.61 7.31
CA GLY A 253 14.82 3.15 7.46
C GLY A 253 14.02 4.00 8.43
N LEU A 254 14.59 4.37 9.58
CA LEU A 254 13.96 5.24 10.58
C LEU A 254 13.70 6.65 10.03
N ILE A 255 14.68 7.24 9.34
CA ILE A 255 14.51 8.55 8.72
C ILE A 255 13.40 8.50 7.65
N MET A 256 13.38 7.45 6.83
CA MET A 256 12.37 7.26 5.79
C MET A 256 10.97 6.98 6.35
N ALA A 257 10.87 6.40 7.54
CA ALA A 257 9.59 6.16 8.22
C ALA A 257 8.94 7.45 8.74
N GLY A 258 9.71 8.50 9.03
CA GLY A 258 9.22 9.76 9.60
C GLY A 258 8.10 10.43 8.77
N PRO A 259 8.30 10.76 7.50
CA PRO A 259 7.27 11.36 6.65
C PRO A 259 6.01 10.47 6.53
N VAL A 260 6.20 9.15 6.48
CA VAL A 260 5.10 8.18 6.40
C VAL A 260 4.33 8.10 7.71
N PHE A 261 5.02 8.21 8.83
CA PHE A 261 4.39 8.29 10.15
C PHE A 261 3.50 9.54 10.27
N VAL A 262 4.02 10.71 9.85
CA VAL A 262 3.25 11.96 9.86
C VAL A 262 2.02 11.86 8.95
N MET A 263 2.17 11.28 7.75
CA MET A 263 1.04 10.98 6.86
C MET A 263 -0.02 10.13 7.57
N ALA A 264 0.37 9.02 8.18
CA ALA A 264 -0.55 8.09 8.83
C ALA A 264 -1.24 8.75 10.06
N ALA A 265 -0.49 9.49 10.87
CA ALA A 265 -1.01 10.19 12.04
C ALA A 265 -2.04 11.26 11.64
N LEU A 266 -1.73 12.07 10.63
CA LEU A 266 -2.66 13.11 10.15
C LEU A 266 -3.89 12.49 9.47
N SER A 267 -3.73 11.42 8.69
CA SER A 267 -4.88 10.69 8.13
C SER A 267 -5.80 10.19 9.23
N PHE A 268 -5.26 9.63 10.30
CA PHE A 268 -6.03 9.15 11.44
C PHE A 268 -6.76 10.30 12.17
N ILE A 269 -6.04 11.37 12.51
CA ILE A 269 -6.62 12.55 13.18
C ILE A 269 -7.72 13.17 12.33
N LEU A 270 -7.47 13.33 11.02
CA LEU A 270 -8.44 13.91 10.10
C LEU A 270 -9.67 13.00 9.95
N GLY A 271 -9.50 11.69 9.92
CA GLY A 271 -10.61 10.73 9.90
C GLY A 271 -11.56 10.94 11.09
N LEU A 272 -10.99 11.06 12.31
CA LEU A 272 -11.76 11.35 13.53
C LEU A 272 -12.46 12.72 13.48
N LEU A 273 -11.81 13.73 12.91
CA LEU A 273 -12.41 15.07 12.76
C LEU A 273 -13.56 15.09 11.76
N LEU A 274 -13.41 14.42 10.62
CA LEU A 274 -14.42 14.34 9.57
C LEU A 274 -15.67 13.59 10.05
N GLU A 275 -15.51 12.53 10.82
CA GLU A 275 -16.63 11.81 11.44
C GLU A 275 -17.44 12.75 12.34
N LYS A 276 -16.78 13.54 13.20
CA LYS A 276 -17.46 14.52 14.09
C LYS A 276 -18.15 15.65 13.33
N THR A 277 -17.56 16.11 12.22
CA THR A 277 -18.08 17.24 11.43
C THR A 277 -19.05 16.83 10.33
N LYS A 278 -19.47 15.55 10.28
CA LYS A 278 -20.33 14.99 9.24
C LYS A 278 -19.81 15.30 7.82
N ASN A 279 -18.53 15.09 7.62
CA ASN A 279 -17.81 15.29 6.36
C ASN A 279 -17.86 16.73 5.80
N LYS A 280 -17.99 17.74 6.66
CA LYS A 280 -17.88 19.13 6.23
C LYS A 280 -16.43 19.53 5.97
N GLY A 281 -16.20 20.30 4.90
CA GLY A 281 -14.87 20.86 4.60
C GLY A 281 -13.91 19.94 3.83
N LEU A 282 -14.37 18.82 3.28
CA LEU A 282 -13.54 17.87 2.50
C LEU A 282 -12.69 18.58 1.44
N LYS A 283 -13.27 19.48 0.65
CA LYS A 283 -12.57 20.23 -0.40
C LYS A 283 -11.43 21.09 0.17
N ALA A 284 -11.63 21.74 1.31
CA ALA A 284 -10.61 22.55 1.95
C ALA A 284 -9.40 21.71 2.39
N PHE A 285 -9.62 20.53 2.95
CA PHE A 285 -8.56 19.61 3.33
C PHE A 285 -7.76 19.11 2.12
N VAL A 286 -8.43 18.77 1.02
CA VAL A 286 -7.75 18.37 -0.22
C VAL A 286 -6.90 19.52 -0.76
N VAL A 287 -7.43 20.73 -0.85
CA VAL A 287 -6.71 21.92 -1.36
C VAL A 287 -5.50 22.24 -0.46
N THR A 288 -5.69 22.27 0.86
CA THR A 288 -4.59 22.50 1.82
C THR A 288 -3.54 21.39 1.72
N GLY A 289 -3.96 20.14 1.59
CA GLY A 289 -3.04 19.02 1.42
C GLY A 289 -2.23 19.10 0.12
N MET A 290 -2.86 19.48 -0.99
CA MET A 290 -2.16 19.69 -2.27
C MET A 290 -1.16 20.85 -2.17
N PHE A 291 -1.52 21.94 -1.48
CA PHE A 291 -0.58 23.03 -1.21
C PHE A 291 0.65 22.56 -0.41
N PHE A 292 0.45 21.73 0.62
CA PHE A 292 1.57 21.16 1.40
C PHE A 292 2.44 20.21 0.56
N ILE A 293 1.83 19.43 -0.34
CA ILE A 293 2.57 18.56 -1.27
C ILE A 293 3.46 19.41 -2.19
N LEU A 294 2.90 20.43 -2.84
CA LEU A 294 3.63 21.30 -3.75
C LEU A 294 4.73 22.08 -3.02
N SER A 295 4.43 22.64 -1.85
CA SER A 295 5.41 23.34 -1.01
C SER A 295 6.54 22.41 -0.55
N GLY A 296 6.21 21.19 -0.11
CA GLY A 296 7.18 20.18 0.28
C GLY A 296 8.10 19.79 -0.88
N GLN A 297 7.57 19.61 -2.09
CA GLN A 297 8.38 19.33 -3.29
C GLN A 297 9.29 20.51 -3.64
N GLY A 298 8.76 21.73 -3.67
CA GLY A 298 9.53 22.94 -3.95
C GLY A 298 10.68 23.12 -2.96
N LEU A 299 10.40 23.00 -1.66
CA LEU A 299 11.41 23.07 -0.61
C LEU A 299 12.45 21.95 -0.72
N PHE A 300 12.05 20.73 -1.06
CA PHE A 300 12.99 19.63 -1.25
C PHE A 300 14.01 19.91 -2.37
N LEU A 301 13.60 20.57 -3.44
CA LEU A 301 14.47 20.94 -4.55
C LEU A 301 15.40 22.11 -4.19
N LEU A 302 14.89 23.12 -3.47
CA LEU A 302 15.61 24.34 -3.15
C LEU A 302 16.57 24.19 -1.95
N LEU A 303 16.16 23.42 -0.95
CA LEU A 303 16.93 23.30 0.29
C LEU A 303 18.08 22.31 0.16
N LYS A 304 19.24 22.70 0.71
CA LYS A 304 20.42 21.83 0.85
C LYS A 304 20.54 21.35 2.30
N GLY A 305 21.10 20.16 2.48
CA GLY A 305 21.27 19.56 3.80
C GLY A 305 20.19 18.55 4.17
N MET A 306 20.60 17.55 4.94
CA MET A 306 19.80 16.38 5.28
C MET A 306 18.51 16.72 6.02
N TRP A 307 18.60 17.49 7.10
CA TRP A 307 17.47 17.81 7.97
C TRP A 307 16.43 18.72 7.31
N LEU A 308 16.88 19.66 6.45
CA LEU A 308 15.99 20.52 5.69
C LEU A 308 15.20 19.71 4.64
N LYS A 309 15.87 18.78 3.94
CA LYS A 309 15.20 17.84 3.03
C LYS A 309 14.26 16.90 3.77
N PHE A 310 14.63 16.44 4.97
CA PHE A 310 13.75 15.65 5.82
C PHE A 310 12.49 16.44 6.21
N ALA A 311 12.64 17.69 6.67
CA ALA A 311 11.51 18.54 7.03
C ALA A 311 10.55 18.78 5.85
N SER A 312 11.10 18.99 4.64
CA SER A 312 10.28 19.12 3.43
C SER A 312 9.51 17.83 3.07
N LEU A 313 10.10 16.67 3.32
CA LEU A 313 9.42 15.38 3.18
C LEU A 313 8.34 15.16 4.24
N VAL A 314 8.57 15.62 5.47
CA VAL A 314 7.55 15.60 6.54
C VAL A 314 6.36 16.47 6.15
N LEU A 315 6.60 17.66 5.61
CA LEU A 315 5.55 18.54 5.10
C LEU A 315 4.76 17.89 3.95
N LEU A 316 5.47 17.24 3.03
CA LEU A 316 4.86 16.47 1.94
C LEU A 316 4.01 15.32 2.49
N GLY A 317 4.52 14.55 3.45
CA GLY A 317 3.78 13.48 4.12
C GLY A 317 2.51 13.99 4.80
N ALA A 318 2.58 15.15 5.46
CA ALA A 318 1.43 15.83 6.04
C ALA A 318 0.37 16.16 4.97
N GLY A 319 0.81 16.72 3.83
CA GLY A 319 -0.07 17.02 2.70
C GLY A 319 -0.76 15.78 2.15
N VAL A 320 -0.02 14.68 1.99
CA VAL A 320 -0.59 13.40 1.54
C VAL A 320 -1.64 12.87 2.51
N GLY A 321 -1.39 12.95 3.82
CA GLY A 321 -2.38 12.58 4.84
C GLY A 321 -3.67 13.38 4.75
N LEU A 322 -3.57 14.69 4.50
CA LEU A 322 -4.73 15.56 4.32
C LEU A 322 -5.51 15.27 3.02
N VAL A 323 -4.84 14.85 1.95
CA VAL A 323 -5.51 14.51 0.67
C VAL A 323 -6.15 13.13 0.72
N MET A 324 -5.42 12.13 1.19
CA MET A 324 -5.86 10.73 1.10
C MET A 324 -7.10 10.43 1.94
N THR A 325 -7.26 11.09 3.08
CA THR A 325 -8.41 10.83 3.97
C THR A 325 -9.75 11.26 3.36
N PRO A 326 -9.90 12.46 2.75
CA PRO A 326 -11.13 12.85 2.09
C PRO A 326 -11.39 12.15 0.75
N VAL A 327 -10.33 11.62 0.12
CA VAL A 327 -10.39 10.98 -1.20
C VAL A 327 -10.78 9.50 -1.10
N ASN A 328 -10.46 8.84 0.02
CA ASN A 328 -10.87 7.46 0.32
C ASN A 328 -12.28 7.39 0.90
#